data_71dd86f0506778f031546904fc56adaf
#
_entry.id   71dd86f0506778f031546904fc56adaf
#
_cell.length_a   1.000
_cell.length_b   1.000
_cell.length_c   1.000
_cell.angle_alpha   90.00
_cell.angle_beta   90.00
_cell.angle_gamma   90.00
#
_symmetry.space_group_name_H-M   'P 1'
#
loop_
_entity.id
_entity.type
_entity.pdbx_description
1 polymer ?
#
loop_
_entity_poly.entity_id
_entity_poly.type
_entity_poly.pdbx_seq_one_letter_code
_entity_poly.pdbx_strand_id
1 'polypeptide(L)'
;VELRQLSYFVAVAEELHFGRAAAKVNITQSGLSDAILALEKELGVQLLLRTTRRVELTRAGASFYDRSVRMISELELSKEIVRSIAGKTTRRIAIGTVYPATIGVLPSFLSRIGRKYPDIRMHIESGTTDDIIRHIEAGRINLGFIRPVENIGSLRFFSIAHERYLLAVAKKSALSLKSEIDLEDLRDEKIISFSRQNRSYSERYFAEKFEEYDLTDNVAYTCDDTFSLVSLVSAGLGIGFVPEWTQELPNRGFELKKVRGVDFKIGLGVAWNREDPTASRDDIIDIARSLARPGR
;
A
#
# COMPACT_ATOMS: atom_id res chain seq x y z
N VAL A 1 -30.44 10.63 -7.76
CA VAL A 1 -29.49 9.59 -7.28
C VAL A 1 -29.61 9.47 -5.78
N GLU A 2 -29.90 8.27 -5.30
CA GLU A 2 -30.02 7.97 -3.88
C GLU A 2 -28.72 7.36 -3.35
N LEU A 3 -28.40 7.59 -2.08
CA LEU A 3 -27.21 7.05 -1.43
C LEU A 3 -27.16 5.51 -1.48
N ARG A 4 -28.31 4.88 -1.40
CA ARG A 4 -28.44 3.43 -1.50
C ARG A 4 -28.05 2.92 -2.89
N GLN A 5 -28.40 3.64 -3.95
CA GLN A 5 -27.97 3.30 -5.32
C GLN A 5 -26.46 3.42 -5.49
N LEU A 6 -25.82 4.43 -4.86
CA LEU A 6 -24.36 4.54 -4.84
C LEU A 6 -23.72 3.32 -4.16
N SER A 7 -24.25 2.90 -3.00
CA SER A 7 -23.73 1.73 -2.28
C SER A 7 -23.90 0.44 -3.10
N TYR A 8 -25.01 0.29 -3.80
CA TYR A 8 -25.27 -0.85 -4.69
C TYR A 8 -24.30 -0.85 -5.89
N PHE A 9 -24.10 0.29 -6.49
CA PHE A 9 -23.17 0.43 -7.60
C PHE A 9 -21.71 0.12 -7.17
N VAL A 10 -21.29 0.65 -6.04
CA VAL A 10 -19.95 0.37 -5.48
C VAL A 10 -19.78 -1.14 -5.25
N ALA A 11 -20.79 -1.82 -4.67
CA ALA A 11 -20.71 -3.26 -4.45
C ALA A 11 -20.57 -4.05 -5.77
N VAL A 12 -21.31 -3.66 -6.84
CA VAL A 12 -21.18 -4.31 -8.16
C VAL A 12 -19.82 -4.03 -8.79
N ALA A 13 -19.30 -2.82 -8.65
CA ALA A 13 -18.01 -2.40 -9.19
C ALA A 13 -16.84 -3.14 -8.53
N GLU A 14 -16.94 -3.44 -7.22
CA GLU A 14 -15.92 -4.19 -6.48
C GLU A 14 -15.96 -5.70 -6.78
N GLU A 15 -17.16 -6.27 -6.86
CA GLU A 15 -17.34 -7.70 -7.06
C GLU A 15 -17.26 -8.13 -8.53
N LEU A 16 -17.52 -7.22 -9.46
CA LEU A 16 -17.69 -7.48 -10.90
C LEU A 16 -18.64 -8.66 -11.16
N HIS A 17 -19.59 -8.86 -10.24
CA HIS A 17 -20.56 -9.97 -10.27
C HIS A 17 -21.82 -9.63 -9.48
N PHE A 18 -22.95 -9.53 -10.16
CA PHE A 18 -24.21 -9.13 -9.54
C PHE A 18 -24.69 -10.03 -8.38
N GLY A 19 -24.52 -11.35 -8.48
CA GLY A 19 -24.91 -12.27 -7.41
C GLY A 19 -24.10 -12.08 -6.12
N ARG A 20 -22.77 -11.95 -6.24
CA ARG A 20 -21.91 -11.66 -5.07
C ARG A 20 -22.18 -10.28 -4.49
N ALA A 21 -22.32 -9.29 -5.35
CA ALA A 21 -22.66 -7.94 -4.92
C ALA A 21 -24.02 -7.89 -4.19
N ALA A 22 -25.04 -8.58 -4.70
CA ALA A 22 -26.36 -8.65 -4.08
C ALA A 22 -26.31 -9.29 -2.68
N ALA A 23 -25.55 -10.38 -2.53
CA ALA A 23 -25.30 -11.02 -1.23
C ALA A 23 -24.61 -10.05 -0.25
N LYS A 24 -23.62 -9.29 -0.72
CA LYS A 24 -22.87 -8.32 0.08
C LYS A 24 -23.74 -7.19 0.62
N VAL A 25 -24.73 -6.74 -0.17
CA VAL A 25 -25.64 -5.64 0.22
C VAL A 25 -27.01 -6.15 0.71
N ASN A 26 -27.16 -7.47 0.93
CA ASN A 26 -28.33 -8.13 1.49
C ASN A 26 -29.64 -7.86 0.72
N ILE A 27 -29.60 -7.96 -0.62
CA ILE A 27 -30.80 -7.86 -1.48
C ILE A 27 -30.80 -8.97 -2.53
N THR A 28 -31.89 -9.07 -3.29
CA THR A 28 -31.97 -10.00 -4.44
C THR A 28 -31.14 -9.48 -5.62
N GLN A 29 -30.61 -10.39 -6.42
CA GLN A 29 -29.86 -10.03 -7.62
C GLN A 29 -30.71 -9.22 -8.62
N SER A 30 -32.00 -9.53 -8.77
CA SER A 30 -32.94 -8.76 -9.61
C SER A 30 -33.11 -7.34 -9.08
N GLY A 31 -33.36 -7.18 -7.77
CA GLY A 31 -33.51 -5.87 -7.16
C GLY A 31 -32.23 -5.00 -7.26
N LEU A 32 -31.05 -5.64 -7.16
CA LEU A 32 -29.78 -4.94 -7.41
C LEU A 32 -29.67 -4.50 -8.87
N SER A 33 -29.99 -5.39 -9.82
CA SER A 33 -29.94 -5.08 -11.25
C SER A 33 -30.89 -3.94 -11.62
N ASP A 34 -32.11 -3.95 -11.11
CA ASP A 34 -33.10 -2.89 -11.35
C ASP A 34 -32.65 -1.54 -10.78
N ALA A 35 -32.06 -1.55 -9.58
CA ALA A 35 -31.52 -0.33 -8.95
C ALA A 35 -30.37 0.28 -9.77
N ILE A 36 -29.49 -0.56 -10.32
CA ILE A 36 -28.38 -0.09 -11.17
C ILE A 36 -28.92 0.42 -12.51
N LEU A 37 -29.89 -0.25 -13.13
CA LEU A 37 -30.54 0.24 -14.36
C LEU A 37 -31.22 1.60 -14.14
N ALA A 38 -31.91 1.79 -13.01
CA ALA A 38 -32.51 3.06 -12.65
C ALA A 38 -31.44 4.16 -12.48
N LEU A 39 -30.33 3.85 -11.85
CA LEU A 39 -29.18 4.78 -11.71
C LEU A 39 -28.59 5.18 -13.06
N GLU A 40 -28.32 4.21 -13.94
CA GLU A 40 -27.80 4.46 -15.30
C GLU A 40 -28.77 5.30 -16.13
N LYS A 41 -30.07 5.02 -16.02
CA LYS A 41 -31.12 5.78 -16.68
C LYS A 41 -31.19 7.24 -16.18
N GLU A 42 -31.08 7.46 -14.88
CA GLU A 42 -31.07 8.80 -14.28
C GLU A 42 -29.84 9.60 -14.69
N LEU A 43 -28.68 8.96 -14.76
CA LEU A 43 -27.42 9.57 -15.20
C LEU A 43 -27.33 9.74 -16.73
N GLY A 44 -28.18 9.05 -17.49
CA GLY A 44 -28.16 9.08 -18.95
C GLY A 44 -26.97 8.38 -19.59
N VAL A 45 -26.22 7.59 -18.82
CA VAL A 45 -25.00 6.88 -19.28
C VAL A 45 -24.91 5.49 -18.67
N GLN A 46 -24.35 4.54 -19.43
CA GLN A 46 -24.02 3.22 -18.89
C GLN A 46 -22.75 3.30 -18.04
N LEU A 47 -22.83 2.74 -16.83
CA LEU A 47 -21.71 2.60 -15.91
C LEU A 47 -21.06 1.22 -16.00
N LEU A 48 -21.83 0.19 -16.43
CA LEU A 48 -21.40 -1.19 -16.50
C LEU A 48 -21.60 -1.76 -17.91
N LEU A 49 -20.58 -2.43 -18.41
CA LEU A 49 -20.68 -3.33 -19.58
C LEU A 49 -21.09 -4.70 -19.05
N ARG A 50 -22.24 -5.19 -19.53
CA ARG A 50 -22.83 -6.46 -19.10
C ARG A 50 -22.86 -7.43 -20.28
N THR A 51 -22.17 -8.54 -20.13
CA THR A 51 -22.31 -9.69 -21.02
C THR A 51 -22.82 -10.88 -20.20
N THR A 52 -23.23 -11.96 -20.86
CA THR A 52 -23.65 -13.20 -20.18
C THR A 52 -22.55 -13.84 -19.33
N ARG A 53 -21.29 -13.42 -19.52
CA ARG A 53 -20.11 -14.01 -18.84
C ARG A 53 -19.28 -13.01 -18.04
N ARG A 54 -19.46 -11.70 -18.23
CA ARG A 54 -18.61 -10.67 -17.61
C ARG A 54 -19.38 -9.41 -17.29
N VAL A 55 -19.00 -8.80 -16.18
CA VAL A 55 -19.37 -7.43 -15.78
C VAL A 55 -18.08 -6.63 -15.71
N GLU A 56 -18.03 -5.50 -16.39
CA GLU A 56 -16.87 -4.60 -16.41
C GLU A 56 -17.33 -3.15 -16.25
N LEU A 57 -16.49 -2.30 -15.69
CA LEU A 57 -16.79 -0.87 -15.62
C LEU A 57 -16.56 -0.22 -16.99
N THR A 58 -17.48 0.67 -17.40
CA THR A 58 -17.19 1.61 -18.48
C THR A 58 -16.21 2.67 -17.97
N ARG A 59 -15.67 3.50 -18.86
CA ARG A 59 -14.86 4.66 -18.47
C ARG A 59 -15.67 5.64 -17.57
N ALA A 60 -16.94 5.84 -17.86
CA ALA A 60 -17.85 6.62 -17.01
C ALA A 60 -18.07 5.92 -15.66
N GLY A 61 -18.26 4.57 -15.67
CA GLY A 61 -18.39 3.77 -14.46
C GLY A 61 -17.18 3.86 -13.54
N ALA A 62 -15.96 3.77 -14.08
CA ALA A 62 -14.74 3.92 -13.29
C ALA A 62 -14.67 5.29 -12.62
N SER A 63 -14.91 6.36 -13.38
CA SER A 63 -14.95 7.73 -12.83
C SER A 63 -16.04 7.91 -11.78
N PHE A 64 -17.22 7.33 -12.01
CA PHE A 64 -18.35 7.42 -11.07
C PHE A 64 -18.12 6.56 -9.82
N TYR A 65 -17.42 5.44 -9.94
CA TYR A 65 -17.01 4.60 -8.81
C TYR A 65 -16.17 5.38 -7.80
N ASP A 66 -15.10 6.02 -8.25
CA ASP A 66 -14.22 6.80 -7.38
C ASP A 66 -14.99 7.89 -6.62
N ARG A 67 -15.91 8.56 -7.30
CA ARG A 67 -16.74 9.61 -6.68
C ARG A 67 -17.77 9.04 -5.72
N SER A 68 -18.42 7.92 -6.07
CA SER A 68 -19.42 7.25 -5.22
C SER A 68 -18.80 6.77 -3.91
N VAL A 69 -17.59 6.21 -3.98
CA VAL A 69 -16.82 5.80 -2.79
C VAL A 69 -16.54 7.00 -1.88
N ARG A 70 -16.10 8.13 -2.43
CA ARG A 70 -15.85 9.37 -1.66
C ARG A 70 -17.13 9.88 -0.98
N MET A 71 -18.26 9.93 -1.69
CA MET A 71 -19.55 10.40 -1.13
C MET A 71 -20.03 9.50 0.03
N ILE A 72 -19.92 8.18 -0.12
CA ILE A 72 -20.29 7.23 0.93
C ILE A 72 -19.37 7.40 2.14
N SER A 73 -18.07 7.52 1.92
CA SER A 73 -17.08 7.70 2.99
C SER A 73 -17.30 9.01 3.74
N GLU A 74 -17.59 10.09 3.04
CA GLU A 74 -17.86 11.42 3.63
C GLU A 74 -19.13 11.40 4.51
N LEU A 75 -20.16 10.67 4.08
CA LEU A 75 -21.35 10.50 4.90
C LEU A 75 -21.07 9.70 6.18
N GLU A 76 -20.34 8.58 6.09
CA GLU A 76 -19.99 7.79 7.27
C GLU A 76 -19.14 8.61 8.24
N LEU A 77 -18.21 9.38 7.73
CA LEU A 77 -17.39 10.30 8.51
C LEU A 77 -18.23 11.36 9.20
N SER A 78 -19.18 11.98 8.49
CA SER A 78 -20.12 12.95 9.08
C SER A 78 -20.94 12.35 10.22
N LYS A 79 -21.39 11.10 10.07
CA LYS A 79 -22.08 10.36 11.14
C LYS A 79 -21.16 10.12 12.34
N GLU A 80 -19.89 9.78 12.11
CA GLU A 80 -18.90 9.58 13.19
C GLU A 80 -18.64 10.87 13.96
N ILE A 81 -18.49 12.00 13.28
CA ILE A 81 -18.32 13.31 13.90
C ILE A 81 -19.49 13.64 14.83
N VAL A 82 -20.70 13.53 14.33
CA VAL A 82 -21.91 13.82 15.11
C VAL A 82 -22.01 12.92 16.35
N ARG A 83 -21.70 11.63 16.19
CA ARG A 83 -21.67 10.68 17.31
C ARG A 83 -20.55 11.00 18.31
N SER A 84 -19.39 11.42 17.84
CA SER A 84 -18.25 11.85 18.68
C SER A 84 -18.61 13.08 19.51
N ILE A 85 -19.20 14.10 18.90
CA ILE A 85 -19.68 15.30 19.62
C ILE A 85 -20.73 14.92 20.69
N ALA A 86 -21.57 13.92 20.40
CA ALA A 86 -22.56 13.41 21.35
C ALA A 86 -21.98 12.50 22.45
N GLY A 87 -20.66 12.29 22.51
CA GLY A 87 -20.02 11.41 23.49
C GLY A 87 -20.34 9.91 23.33
N LYS A 88 -20.87 9.49 22.16
CA LYS A 88 -21.41 8.15 21.92
C LYS A 88 -20.50 7.24 21.07
N THR A 89 -19.23 7.60 20.82
CA THR A 89 -18.40 6.81 19.89
C THR A 89 -17.10 6.32 20.49
N THR A 90 -16.82 5.06 20.20
CA THR A 90 -15.44 4.52 20.20
C THR A 90 -14.70 5.14 19.02
N ARG A 91 -13.65 5.88 19.31
CA ARG A 91 -12.78 6.46 18.25
C ARG A 91 -12.30 5.34 17.32
N ARG A 92 -12.41 5.55 16.02
CA ARG A 92 -11.92 4.61 15.01
C ARG A 92 -10.89 5.32 14.12
N ILE A 93 -9.82 4.62 13.77
CA ILE A 93 -8.84 5.07 12.80
C ILE A 93 -8.54 3.96 11.80
N ALA A 94 -8.55 4.28 10.53
CA ALA A 94 -8.11 3.40 9.45
C ALA A 94 -6.70 3.82 9.00
N ILE A 95 -5.79 2.88 8.98
CA ILE A 95 -4.36 3.09 8.67
C ILE A 95 -4.00 2.24 7.48
N GLY A 96 -3.52 2.88 6.42
CA GLY A 96 -2.92 2.21 5.27
C GLY A 96 -1.42 1.99 5.48
N THR A 97 -0.88 0.91 4.99
CA THR A 97 0.55 0.64 5.14
C THR A 97 1.12 -0.11 3.96
N VAL A 98 2.25 0.37 3.44
CA VAL A 98 3.10 -0.47 2.59
C VAL A 98 3.79 -1.52 3.44
N TYR A 99 4.06 -2.68 2.86
CA TYR A 99 4.60 -3.83 3.58
C TYR A 99 5.84 -3.52 4.45
N PRO A 100 6.86 -2.79 3.96
CA PRO A 100 8.04 -2.48 4.79
C PRO A 100 7.73 -1.67 6.04
N ALA A 101 6.73 -0.78 5.99
CA ALA A 101 6.30 -0.01 7.16
C ALA A 101 5.66 -0.90 8.22
N THR A 102 4.98 -1.97 7.80
CA THR A 102 4.31 -2.93 8.69
C THR A 102 5.30 -3.58 9.66
N ILE A 103 6.52 -3.86 9.21
CA ILE A 103 7.56 -4.48 10.04
C ILE A 103 8.36 -3.42 10.82
N GLY A 104 8.73 -2.32 10.16
CA GLY A 104 9.65 -1.33 10.74
C GLY A 104 9.00 -0.40 11.76
N VAL A 105 8.05 0.41 11.33
CA VAL A 105 7.56 1.57 12.13
C VAL A 105 6.15 1.39 12.68
N LEU A 106 5.29 0.64 12.01
CA LEU A 106 3.88 0.49 12.36
C LEU A 106 3.67 -0.09 13.77
N PRO A 107 4.38 -1.14 14.22
CA PRO A 107 4.19 -1.68 15.57
C PRO A 107 4.44 -0.64 16.67
N SER A 108 5.49 0.17 16.53
CA SER A 108 5.81 1.26 17.46
C SER A 108 4.74 2.36 17.44
N PHE A 109 4.22 2.69 16.25
CA PHE A 109 3.14 3.64 16.09
C PHE A 109 1.87 3.18 16.80
N LEU A 110 1.42 1.96 16.50
CA LEU A 110 0.21 1.37 17.08
C LEU A 110 0.29 1.27 18.61
N SER A 111 1.46 0.88 19.13
CA SER A 111 1.71 0.83 20.57
C SER A 111 1.55 2.20 21.24
N ARG A 112 2.07 3.28 20.62
CA ARG A 112 1.93 4.64 21.15
C ARG A 112 0.48 5.14 21.09
N ILE A 113 -0.20 4.87 19.98
CA ILE A 113 -1.62 5.21 19.81
C ILE A 113 -2.48 4.46 20.84
N GLY A 114 -2.30 3.16 20.99
CA GLY A 114 -3.06 2.35 21.95
C GLY A 114 -2.86 2.78 23.40
N ARG A 115 -1.65 3.24 23.78
CA ARG A 115 -1.40 3.80 25.13
C ARG A 115 -2.09 5.15 25.33
N LYS A 116 -2.10 6.01 24.31
CA LYS A 116 -2.72 7.34 24.40
C LYS A 116 -4.24 7.27 24.33
N TYR A 117 -4.77 6.31 23.58
CA TYR A 117 -6.19 6.14 23.31
C TYR A 117 -6.61 4.68 23.50
N PRO A 118 -6.79 4.22 24.75
CA PRO A 118 -7.08 2.79 25.04
C PRO A 118 -8.35 2.27 24.34
N ASP A 119 -9.34 3.14 24.12
CA ASP A 119 -10.64 2.78 23.52
C ASP A 119 -10.66 2.94 21.99
N ILE A 120 -9.51 3.29 21.35
CA ILE A 120 -9.48 3.48 19.91
C ILE A 120 -9.54 2.13 19.17
N ARG A 121 -10.41 2.02 18.20
CA ARG A 121 -10.43 0.89 17.26
C ARG A 121 -9.57 1.22 16.06
N MET A 122 -8.56 0.40 15.81
CA MET A 122 -7.65 0.57 14.67
C MET A 122 -7.95 -0.49 13.63
N HIS A 123 -8.11 -0.05 12.39
CA HIS A 123 -8.17 -0.91 11.21
C HIS A 123 -6.91 -0.70 10.39
N ILE A 124 -6.25 -1.78 10.01
CA ILE A 124 -5.00 -1.73 9.25
C ILE A 124 -5.24 -2.41 7.91
N GLU A 125 -4.92 -1.70 6.84
CA GLU A 125 -5.03 -2.17 5.47
C GLU A 125 -3.65 -2.09 4.79
N SER A 126 -3.20 -3.19 4.20
CA SER A 126 -1.94 -3.24 3.45
C SER A 126 -2.19 -3.09 1.96
N GLY A 127 -1.32 -2.35 1.28
CA GLY A 127 -1.44 -2.13 -0.15
C GLY A 127 -0.19 -1.47 -0.75
N THR A 128 -0.25 -1.17 -2.04
CA THR A 128 0.77 -0.34 -2.69
C THR A 128 0.63 1.12 -2.27
N THR A 129 1.66 1.92 -2.48
CA THR A 129 1.58 3.38 -2.24
C THR A 129 0.41 4.01 -2.97
N ASP A 130 0.18 3.64 -4.22
CA ASP A 130 -0.89 4.19 -5.05
C ASP A 130 -2.29 3.76 -4.55
N ASP A 131 -2.45 2.52 -4.06
CA ASP A 131 -3.70 2.07 -3.44
C ASP A 131 -4.00 2.86 -2.18
N ILE A 132 -3.01 3.04 -1.31
CA ILE A 132 -3.15 3.77 -0.06
C ILE A 132 -3.49 5.24 -0.32
N ILE A 133 -2.83 5.89 -1.29
CA ILE A 133 -3.14 7.27 -1.70
C ILE A 133 -4.60 7.38 -2.14
N ARG A 134 -5.05 6.49 -3.04
CA ARG A 134 -6.45 6.46 -3.49
C ARG A 134 -7.43 6.27 -2.34
N HIS A 135 -7.11 5.42 -1.37
CA HIS A 135 -7.96 5.18 -0.20
C HIS A 135 -7.97 6.36 0.77
N ILE A 136 -6.86 7.11 0.91
CA ILE A 136 -6.85 8.36 1.69
C ILE A 136 -7.69 9.42 1.00
N GLU A 137 -7.54 9.60 -0.31
CA GLU A 137 -8.35 10.54 -1.10
C GLU A 137 -9.84 10.20 -1.07
N ALA A 138 -10.17 8.91 -1.01
CA ALA A 138 -11.54 8.42 -0.88
C ALA A 138 -12.08 8.48 0.56
N GLY A 139 -11.28 8.91 1.56
CA GLY A 139 -11.69 8.96 2.97
C GLY A 139 -11.84 7.59 3.65
N ARG A 140 -11.38 6.49 3.03
CA ARG A 140 -11.39 5.14 3.62
C ARG A 140 -10.27 4.95 4.63
N ILE A 141 -9.14 5.60 4.41
CA ILE A 141 -7.95 5.57 5.24
C ILE A 141 -7.69 6.99 5.75
N ASN A 142 -7.46 7.15 7.05
CA ASN A 142 -7.15 8.43 7.66
C ASN A 142 -5.67 8.78 7.53
N LEU A 143 -4.79 7.77 7.63
CA LEU A 143 -3.34 7.95 7.64
C LEU A 143 -2.68 6.78 6.93
N GLY A 144 -1.74 7.07 6.01
CA GLY A 144 -1.01 6.07 5.25
C GLY A 144 0.49 6.13 5.47
N PHE A 145 1.10 4.98 5.77
CA PHE A 145 2.55 4.80 5.69
C PHE A 145 2.92 4.37 4.29
N ILE A 146 3.58 5.25 3.53
CA ILE A 146 3.81 5.08 2.10
C ILE A 146 5.27 5.36 1.70
N ARG A 147 5.65 4.91 0.52
CA ARG A 147 6.88 5.34 -0.14
C ARG A 147 6.76 6.79 -0.61
N PRO A 148 7.87 7.54 -0.72
CA PRO A 148 7.83 8.87 -1.31
C PRO A 148 7.22 8.84 -2.70
N VAL A 149 6.50 9.89 -3.05
CA VAL A 149 5.93 10.12 -4.38
C VAL A 149 6.21 11.53 -4.83
N GLU A 150 6.43 11.73 -6.13
CA GLU A 150 6.71 13.04 -6.70
C GLU A 150 5.51 13.98 -6.62
N ASN A 151 4.33 13.42 -6.85
CA ASN A 151 3.08 14.17 -6.79
C ASN A 151 2.09 13.49 -5.86
N ILE A 152 1.77 14.14 -4.76
CA ILE A 152 0.86 13.64 -3.74
C ILE A 152 -0.54 14.31 -3.81
N GLY A 153 -0.77 15.16 -4.81
CA GLY A 153 -2.04 15.85 -4.99
C GLY A 153 -2.39 16.76 -3.82
N SER A 154 -3.61 16.62 -3.30
CA SER A 154 -4.12 17.39 -2.15
C SER A 154 -3.65 16.86 -0.79
N LEU A 155 -2.99 15.73 -0.75
CA LEU A 155 -2.54 15.12 0.49
C LEU A 155 -1.34 15.86 1.10
N ARG A 156 -1.09 15.63 2.37
CA ARG A 156 0.13 16.04 3.08
C ARG A 156 1.03 14.82 3.23
N PHE A 157 2.33 15.06 3.25
CA PHE A 157 3.35 14.03 3.42
C PHE A 157 4.52 14.55 4.24
N PHE A 158 5.10 13.69 5.07
CA PHE A 158 6.43 13.92 5.65
C PHE A 158 7.20 12.59 5.73
N SER A 159 8.50 12.68 5.54
CA SER A 159 9.40 11.54 5.66
C SER A 159 9.65 11.20 7.13
N ILE A 160 9.66 9.91 7.47
CA ILE A 160 9.92 9.41 8.84
C ILE A 160 11.18 8.53 8.92
N ALA A 161 11.58 7.90 7.81
CA ALA A 161 12.73 7.02 7.78
C ALA A 161 13.27 6.87 6.37
N HIS A 162 14.52 6.43 6.28
CA HIS A 162 15.12 5.88 5.07
C HIS A 162 15.56 4.45 5.37
N GLU A 163 15.02 3.50 4.65
CA GLU A 163 15.40 2.10 4.75
C GLU A 163 16.62 1.85 3.89
N ARG A 164 17.68 1.34 4.52
CA ARG A 164 18.87 0.88 3.81
C ARG A 164 18.61 -0.48 3.20
N TYR A 165 19.07 -0.67 1.98
CA TYR A 165 19.07 -1.95 1.29
C TYR A 165 20.49 -2.52 1.24
N LEU A 166 20.60 -3.79 1.57
CA LEU A 166 21.84 -4.56 1.54
C LEU A 166 21.72 -5.70 0.55
N LEU A 167 22.83 -6.18 0.06
CA LEU A 167 22.89 -7.34 -0.83
C LEU A 167 22.65 -8.62 -0.03
N ALA A 168 21.59 -9.35 -0.38
CA ALA A 168 21.35 -10.70 0.12
C ALA A 168 22.09 -11.70 -0.78
N VAL A 169 22.88 -12.57 -0.17
CA VAL A 169 23.63 -13.64 -0.83
C VAL A 169 23.34 -14.97 -0.12
N ALA A 170 23.25 -16.07 -0.85
CA ALA A 170 23.04 -17.38 -0.23
C ALA A 170 24.21 -17.73 0.70
N LYS A 171 23.96 -18.28 1.88
CA LYS A 171 25.00 -18.66 2.86
C LYS A 171 26.07 -19.60 2.31
N LYS A 172 25.74 -20.37 1.28
CA LYS A 172 26.67 -21.33 0.65
C LYS A 172 27.31 -20.79 -0.63
N SER A 173 27.08 -19.52 -0.98
CA SER A 173 27.69 -18.91 -2.16
C SER A 173 29.12 -18.46 -1.89
N ALA A 174 29.91 -18.31 -2.94
CA ALA A 174 31.25 -17.73 -2.85
C ALA A 174 31.25 -16.30 -2.29
N LEU A 175 30.22 -15.52 -2.61
CA LEU A 175 30.07 -14.15 -2.11
C LEU A 175 29.85 -14.09 -0.59
N SER A 176 29.29 -15.14 0.02
CA SER A 176 29.10 -15.18 1.48
C SER A 176 30.43 -15.20 2.24
N LEU A 177 31.48 -15.76 1.62
CA LEU A 177 32.80 -15.87 2.22
C LEU A 177 33.61 -14.57 2.15
N LYS A 178 33.20 -13.62 1.31
CA LYS A 178 33.88 -12.33 1.20
C LYS A 178 33.52 -11.43 2.37
N SER A 179 34.51 -10.73 2.92
CA SER A 179 34.33 -9.68 3.92
C SER A 179 33.75 -8.39 3.32
N GLU A 180 34.15 -8.09 2.09
CA GLU A 180 33.68 -6.95 1.30
C GLU A 180 33.32 -7.44 -0.11
N ILE A 181 32.29 -6.85 -0.69
CA ILE A 181 31.82 -7.10 -2.05
C ILE A 181 31.99 -5.82 -2.86
N ASP A 182 32.61 -5.91 -4.02
CA ASP A 182 32.75 -4.85 -5.00
C ASP A 182 31.69 -5.00 -6.11
N LEU A 183 31.42 -3.93 -6.87
CA LEU A 183 30.48 -3.98 -7.99
C LEU A 183 30.89 -5.00 -9.06
N GLU A 184 32.17 -5.13 -9.30
CA GLU A 184 32.70 -6.15 -10.21
C GLU A 184 32.27 -7.56 -9.85
N ASP A 185 32.15 -7.87 -8.57
CA ASP A 185 31.74 -9.19 -8.11
C ASP A 185 30.29 -9.54 -8.49
N LEU A 186 29.49 -8.53 -8.85
CA LEU A 186 28.09 -8.70 -9.22
C LEU A 186 27.87 -8.93 -10.72
N ARG A 187 28.89 -8.67 -11.57
CA ARG A 187 28.76 -8.69 -13.04
C ARG A 187 28.39 -10.05 -13.61
N ASP A 188 28.84 -11.12 -12.97
CA ASP A 188 28.55 -12.49 -13.41
C ASP A 188 27.43 -13.16 -12.60
N GLU A 189 26.85 -12.44 -11.66
CA GLU A 189 25.79 -12.95 -10.78
C GLU A 189 24.40 -12.70 -11.36
N LYS A 190 23.50 -13.66 -11.18
CA LYS A 190 22.09 -13.48 -11.49
C LYS A 190 21.42 -12.63 -10.43
N ILE A 191 20.80 -11.54 -10.83
CA ILE A 191 20.07 -10.66 -9.92
C ILE A 191 18.60 -11.03 -9.89
N ILE A 192 18.05 -11.09 -8.68
CA ILE A 192 16.62 -11.19 -8.40
C ILE A 192 16.14 -9.80 -8.02
N SER A 193 15.20 -9.23 -8.77
CA SER A 193 14.69 -7.88 -8.58
C SER A 193 13.18 -7.87 -8.33
N PHE A 194 12.63 -6.70 -8.05
CA PHE A 194 11.18 -6.51 -7.97
C PHE A 194 10.56 -6.45 -9.37
N SER A 195 9.32 -6.99 -9.47
CA SER A 195 8.61 -7.10 -10.74
C SER A 195 8.23 -5.74 -11.33
N ARG A 196 8.50 -5.55 -12.63
CA ARG A 196 8.15 -4.33 -13.36
C ARG A 196 6.64 -4.15 -13.60
N GLN A 197 5.82 -5.15 -13.29
CA GLN A 197 4.38 -5.10 -13.55
C GLN A 197 3.62 -4.23 -12.55
N ASN A 198 4.11 -4.10 -11.33
CA ASN A 198 3.42 -3.39 -10.25
C ASN A 198 3.70 -1.89 -10.19
N ARG A 199 4.58 -1.35 -11.03
CA ARG A 199 4.98 0.06 -11.05
C ARG A 199 5.25 0.66 -9.66
N SER A 200 5.67 -0.19 -8.72
CA SER A 200 5.94 0.24 -7.34
C SER A 200 7.12 1.21 -7.29
N TYR A 201 7.17 2.02 -6.24
CA TYR A 201 8.30 2.92 -6.03
C TYR A 201 9.64 2.15 -5.98
N SER A 202 9.66 1.02 -5.27
CA SER A 202 10.88 0.20 -5.14
C SER A 202 11.34 -0.37 -6.48
N GLU A 203 10.41 -0.75 -7.34
CA GLU A 203 10.71 -1.24 -8.69
C GLU A 203 11.38 -0.16 -9.54
N ARG A 204 10.79 1.03 -9.62
CA ARG A 204 11.39 2.15 -10.38
C ARG A 204 12.77 2.51 -9.84
N TYR A 205 12.87 2.62 -8.51
CA TYR A 205 14.12 2.93 -7.83
C TYR A 205 15.23 1.92 -8.19
N PHE A 206 14.96 0.62 -8.13
CA PHE A 206 15.96 -0.37 -8.47
C PHE A 206 16.24 -0.47 -9.97
N ALA A 207 15.25 -0.23 -10.84
CA ALA A 207 15.47 -0.17 -12.27
C ALA A 207 16.46 0.95 -12.64
N GLU A 208 16.26 2.15 -12.09
CA GLU A 208 17.17 3.30 -12.26
C GLU A 208 18.56 3.00 -11.70
N LYS A 209 18.64 2.40 -10.50
CA LYS A 209 19.92 2.06 -9.89
C LYS A 209 20.68 0.96 -10.64
N PHE A 210 19.99 -0.03 -11.15
CA PHE A 210 20.65 -1.07 -11.95
C PHE A 210 21.13 -0.55 -13.30
N GLU A 211 20.46 0.42 -13.89
CA GLU A 211 20.95 1.13 -15.07
C GLU A 211 22.20 1.98 -14.74
N GLU A 212 22.16 2.73 -13.62
CA GLU A 212 23.31 3.54 -13.15
C GLU A 212 24.56 2.71 -12.90
N TYR A 213 24.41 1.46 -12.42
CA TYR A 213 25.52 0.58 -12.07
C TYR A 213 25.81 -0.52 -13.11
N ASP A 214 25.21 -0.44 -14.30
CA ASP A 214 25.38 -1.41 -15.41
C ASP A 214 25.07 -2.87 -14.97
N LEU A 215 23.98 -3.03 -14.21
CA LEU A 215 23.50 -4.33 -13.69
C LEU A 215 22.16 -4.77 -14.28
N THR A 216 21.62 -4.04 -15.25
CA THR A 216 20.27 -4.31 -15.80
C THR A 216 20.21 -5.67 -16.48
N ASP A 217 21.24 -6.05 -17.23
CA ASP A 217 21.31 -7.32 -17.97
C ASP A 217 21.50 -8.52 -17.04
N ASN A 218 21.91 -8.29 -15.80
CA ASN A 218 22.05 -9.35 -14.79
C ASN A 218 20.70 -9.77 -14.16
N VAL A 219 19.61 -9.01 -14.37
CA VAL A 219 18.30 -9.32 -13.81
C VAL A 219 17.70 -10.55 -14.48
N ALA A 220 17.87 -11.70 -13.83
CA ALA A 220 17.41 -12.99 -14.33
C ALA A 220 16.02 -13.39 -13.80
N TYR A 221 15.64 -12.90 -12.62
CA TYR A 221 14.36 -13.23 -11.98
C TYR A 221 13.71 -11.98 -11.42
N THR A 222 12.38 -11.98 -11.39
CA THR A 222 11.58 -10.92 -10.76
C THR A 222 10.55 -11.51 -9.82
N CYS A 223 10.23 -10.79 -8.73
CA CYS A 223 9.20 -11.15 -7.76
C CYS A 223 8.51 -9.90 -7.21
N ASP A 224 7.34 -10.07 -6.59
CA ASP A 224 6.49 -8.96 -6.18
C ASP A 224 6.76 -8.48 -4.74
N ASP A 225 7.47 -9.27 -3.95
CA ASP A 225 7.69 -8.98 -2.53
C ASP A 225 9.06 -9.43 -2.01
N THR A 226 9.46 -8.86 -0.87
CA THR A 226 10.76 -9.12 -0.24
C THR A 226 10.92 -10.56 0.25
N PHE A 227 9.83 -11.24 0.68
CA PHE A 227 9.94 -12.63 1.17
C PHE A 227 10.19 -13.60 0.03
N SER A 228 9.52 -13.42 -1.09
CA SER A 228 9.80 -14.17 -2.32
C SER A 228 11.24 -13.98 -2.73
N LEU A 229 11.75 -12.73 -2.71
CA LEU A 229 13.13 -12.42 -3.07
C LEU A 229 14.12 -13.17 -2.16
N VAL A 230 14.02 -13.05 -0.83
CA VAL A 230 14.95 -13.72 0.08
C VAL A 230 14.81 -15.24 0.05
N SER A 231 13.65 -15.78 -0.31
CA SER A 231 13.44 -17.22 -0.51
C SER A 231 14.22 -17.71 -1.71
N LEU A 232 14.14 -17.02 -2.85
CA LEU A 232 14.89 -17.34 -4.07
C LEU A 232 16.40 -17.23 -3.85
N VAL A 233 16.85 -16.17 -3.15
CA VAL A 233 18.28 -16.01 -2.76
C VAL A 233 18.69 -17.18 -1.86
N SER A 234 17.91 -17.53 -0.86
CA SER A 234 18.20 -18.65 0.06
C SER A 234 18.32 -19.99 -0.67
N ALA A 235 17.57 -20.16 -1.76
CA ALA A 235 17.64 -21.34 -2.62
C ALA A 235 18.86 -21.32 -3.57
N GLY A 236 19.66 -20.25 -3.59
CA GLY A 236 20.87 -20.14 -4.43
C GLY A 236 20.58 -19.79 -5.89
N LEU A 237 19.42 -19.22 -6.21
CA LEU A 237 19.04 -18.86 -7.59
C LEU A 237 19.68 -17.57 -8.07
N GLY A 238 20.23 -16.77 -7.16
CA GLY A 238 20.88 -15.50 -7.46
C GLY A 238 21.09 -14.65 -6.19
N ILE A 239 21.39 -13.39 -6.40
CA ILE A 239 21.56 -12.37 -5.39
C ILE A 239 20.45 -11.31 -5.53
N GLY A 240 20.22 -10.48 -4.49
CA GLY A 240 19.26 -9.40 -4.59
C GLY A 240 19.40 -8.37 -3.49
N PHE A 241 18.96 -7.15 -3.75
CA PHE A 241 18.98 -6.09 -2.75
C PHE A 241 17.71 -6.11 -1.93
N VAL A 242 17.85 -6.21 -0.61
CA VAL A 242 16.72 -6.32 0.34
C VAL A 242 16.87 -5.33 1.48
N PRO A 243 15.77 -4.91 2.11
CA PRO A 243 15.83 -4.04 3.28
C PRO A 243 16.64 -4.67 4.42
N GLU A 244 17.41 -3.85 5.14
CA GLU A 244 18.28 -4.27 6.24
C GLU A 244 17.51 -5.04 7.35
N TRP A 245 16.21 -4.75 7.58
CA TRP A 245 15.41 -5.46 8.57
C TRP A 245 15.25 -6.98 8.28
N THR A 246 15.52 -7.42 7.05
CA THR A 246 15.49 -8.86 6.72
C THR A 246 16.55 -9.67 7.48
N GLN A 247 17.53 -9.01 8.07
CA GLN A 247 18.49 -9.65 8.98
C GLN A 247 17.84 -10.25 10.23
N GLU A 248 16.65 -9.78 10.63
CA GLU A 248 15.91 -10.25 11.80
C GLU A 248 14.99 -11.45 11.49
N LEU A 249 14.89 -11.85 10.21
CA LEU A 249 14.07 -13.02 9.82
C LEU A 249 14.66 -14.29 10.41
N PRO A 250 13.82 -15.19 11.00
CA PRO A 250 14.27 -16.47 11.52
C PRO A 250 14.69 -17.42 10.38
N ASN A 251 15.57 -18.36 10.70
CA ASN A 251 15.98 -19.46 9.80
C ASN A 251 16.46 -19.01 8.40
N ARG A 252 17.22 -17.94 8.34
CA ARG A 252 17.73 -17.37 7.08
C ARG A 252 18.69 -18.33 6.37
N GLY A 253 18.39 -18.61 5.09
CA GLY A 253 19.33 -19.28 4.17
C GLY A 253 20.30 -18.31 3.48
N PHE A 254 20.28 -17.02 3.83
CA PHE A 254 21.05 -15.95 3.23
C PHE A 254 21.80 -15.11 4.28
N GLU A 255 22.76 -14.33 3.82
CA GLU A 255 23.46 -13.30 4.59
C GLU A 255 23.32 -11.96 3.90
N LEU A 256 23.38 -10.88 4.69
CA LEU A 256 23.40 -9.51 4.16
C LEU A 256 24.84 -9.00 4.09
N LYS A 257 25.19 -8.46 2.95
CA LYS A 257 26.52 -7.90 2.66
C LYS A 257 26.39 -6.45 2.20
N LYS A 258 27.38 -5.64 2.54
CA LYS A 258 27.54 -4.31 1.95
C LYS A 258 28.30 -4.45 0.65
N VAL A 259 27.89 -3.66 -0.34
CA VAL A 259 28.63 -3.52 -1.60
C VAL A 259 29.36 -2.18 -1.55
N ARG A 260 30.65 -2.15 -1.80
CA ARG A 260 31.46 -0.94 -1.76
C ARG A 260 30.98 0.04 -2.83
N GLY A 261 30.81 1.29 -2.44
CA GLY A 261 30.33 2.35 -3.34
C GLY A 261 28.81 2.33 -3.61
N VAL A 262 28.07 1.37 -3.03
CA VAL A 262 26.60 1.27 -3.19
C VAL A 262 25.91 1.62 -1.86
N ASP A 263 25.03 2.63 -1.87
CA ASP A 263 24.24 3.04 -0.72
C ASP A 263 22.76 3.18 -1.13
N PHE A 264 22.10 2.06 -1.32
CA PHE A 264 20.68 2.05 -1.69
C PHE A 264 19.80 2.36 -0.48
N LYS A 265 19.03 3.43 -0.58
CA LYS A 265 18.11 3.89 0.47
C LYS A 265 16.75 4.23 -0.14
N ILE A 266 15.72 3.68 0.42
CA ILE A 266 14.35 4.01 0.02
C ILE A 266 13.65 4.70 1.18
N GLY A 267 13.07 5.87 0.91
CA GLY A 267 12.32 6.64 1.88
C GLY A 267 11.03 5.93 2.33
N LEU A 268 10.61 6.24 3.54
CA LEU A 268 9.31 5.90 4.10
C LEU A 268 8.75 7.15 4.77
N GLY A 269 7.48 7.42 4.56
CA GLY A 269 6.82 8.58 5.15
C GLY A 269 5.36 8.32 5.47
N VAL A 270 4.72 9.37 5.96
CA VAL A 270 3.31 9.36 6.33
C VAL A 270 2.56 10.35 5.47
N ALA A 271 1.43 9.89 4.92
CA ALA A 271 0.51 10.70 4.13
C ALA A 271 -0.87 10.75 4.79
N TRP A 272 -1.57 11.87 4.65
CA TRP A 272 -2.95 12.06 5.11
C TRP A 272 -3.64 13.18 4.34
N ASN A 273 -4.97 13.19 4.37
CA ASN A 273 -5.75 14.30 3.85
C ASN A 273 -5.85 15.40 4.91
N ARG A 274 -5.44 16.64 4.57
CA ARG A 274 -5.55 17.79 5.48
C ARG A 274 -6.99 18.10 5.89
N GLU A 275 -7.93 17.82 5.00
CA GLU A 275 -9.35 18.10 5.22
C GLU A 275 -10.08 16.98 5.99
N ASP A 276 -9.37 15.88 6.33
CA ASP A 276 -9.95 14.79 7.12
C ASP A 276 -10.33 15.31 8.52
N PRO A 277 -11.63 15.33 8.85
CA PRO A 277 -12.15 15.89 10.09
C PRO A 277 -11.98 14.98 11.31
N THR A 278 -11.21 13.91 11.22
CA THR A 278 -10.96 13.01 12.35
C THR A 278 -10.39 13.79 13.53
N ALA A 279 -11.14 13.89 14.61
CA ALA A 279 -10.88 14.77 15.74
C ALA A 279 -9.53 14.57 16.45
N SER A 280 -8.87 13.44 16.23
CA SER A 280 -7.57 13.12 16.83
C SER A 280 -6.42 13.11 15.81
N ARG A 281 -6.66 13.54 14.59
CA ARG A 281 -5.69 13.45 13.51
C ARG A 281 -4.37 14.14 13.81
N ASP A 282 -4.40 15.37 14.30
CA ASP A 282 -3.19 16.15 14.55
C ASP A 282 -2.34 15.49 15.63
N ASP A 283 -2.94 14.99 16.71
CA ASP A 283 -2.28 14.21 17.73
C ASP A 283 -1.68 12.91 17.20
N ILE A 284 -2.38 12.23 16.30
CA ILE A 284 -1.96 10.98 15.68
C ILE A 284 -0.79 11.26 14.74
N ILE A 285 -0.86 12.34 13.98
CA ILE A 285 0.22 12.81 13.11
C ILE A 285 1.46 13.19 13.92
N ASP A 286 1.31 13.84 15.07
CA ASP A 286 2.44 14.16 15.94
C ASP A 286 3.09 12.90 16.52
N ILE A 287 2.31 11.88 16.86
CA ILE A 287 2.85 10.57 17.23
C ILE A 287 3.64 9.97 16.07
N ALA A 288 3.12 10.03 14.84
CA ALA A 288 3.83 9.55 13.67
C ALA A 288 5.13 10.33 13.42
N ARG A 289 5.12 11.67 13.56
CA ARG A 289 6.32 12.51 13.49
C ARG A 289 7.36 12.13 14.53
N SER A 290 6.93 11.78 15.74
CA SER A 290 7.84 11.36 16.82
C SER A 290 8.55 10.03 16.55
N LEU A 291 8.16 9.29 15.49
CA LEU A 291 8.85 8.10 15.01
C LEU A 291 9.99 8.43 14.03
N ALA A 292 10.02 9.67 13.52
CA ALA A 292 11.10 10.09 12.63
C ALA A 292 12.44 9.91 13.37
N ARG A 293 13.28 9.01 12.89
CA ARG A 293 14.64 8.88 13.37
C ARG A 293 15.44 10.04 12.77
N PRO A 294 16.13 10.89 13.57
CA PRO A 294 17.12 11.78 12.99
C PRO A 294 18.10 10.91 12.21
N GLY A 295 18.34 11.29 10.93
CA GLY A 295 19.15 10.51 10.00
C GLY A 295 20.48 10.07 10.63
N ARG A 296 20.69 8.76 10.70
CA ARG A 296 22.02 8.16 10.90
C ARG A 296 22.61 7.84 9.55
#